data_931910adf251bc308bf4af83d996f9a7
#
_entry.id   931910adf251bc308bf4af83d996f9a7
#
_cell.length_a   1.000
_cell.length_b   1.000
_cell.length_c   1.000
_cell.angle_alpha   90.00
_cell.angle_beta   90.00
_cell.angle_gamma   90.00
#
_symmetry.space_group_name_H-M   'P 1'
#
loop_
_entity.id
_entity.type
_entity.pdbx_description
1 polymer ?
#
loop_
_entity_poly.entity_id
_entity_poly.type
_entity_poly.pdbx_seq_one_letter_code
_entity_poly.pdbx_strand_id
1 'polypeptide(L)'
;MLLNFFTTVFTFLAQAAAETTEVVSIYNHEFARGLAYLGAGLAILTGLSQGFGQGYAAGKACEAIARQPEASGKITSTMIIGQAIAETTGLYALLVAILLMFATGA
;
A
#
# COMPACT_ATOMS: atom_id res chain seq x y z
N MET A 1 -4.27 55.94 22.05
CA MET A 1 -2.96 55.52 21.57
C MET A 1 -2.63 54.08 22.07
N LEU A 2 -2.68 53.85 23.38
CA LEU A 2 -2.39 52.52 23.96
C LEU A 2 -3.39 51.43 23.48
N LEU A 3 -4.67 51.75 23.43
CA LEU A 3 -5.73 50.82 23.02
C LEU A 3 -5.52 50.35 21.57
N ASN A 4 -5.17 51.30 20.68
CA ASN A 4 -4.88 50.96 19.28
C ASN A 4 -3.64 50.07 19.13
N PHE A 5 -2.63 50.25 19.98
CA PHE A 5 -1.45 49.41 20.03
C PHE A 5 -1.82 47.97 20.44
N PHE A 6 -2.61 47.82 21.52
CA PHE A 6 -3.05 46.52 21.98
C PHE A 6 -3.94 45.80 20.96
N THR A 7 -4.85 46.50 20.31
CA THR A 7 -5.69 45.89 19.25
C THR A 7 -4.87 45.43 18.06
N THR A 8 -3.88 46.23 17.62
CA THR A 8 -2.99 45.86 16.52
C THR A 8 -2.14 44.64 16.85
N VAL A 9 -1.56 44.59 18.05
CA VAL A 9 -0.77 43.42 18.49
C VAL A 9 -1.65 42.18 18.60
N PHE A 10 -2.86 42.32 19.17
CA PHE A 10 -3.79 41.19 19.31
C PHE A 10 -4.25 40.64 17.95
N THR A 11 -4.58 41.50 16.98
CA THR A 11 -4.94 41.06 15.61
C THR A 11 -3.79 40.40 14.89
N PHE A 12 -2.58 40.90 15.05
CA PHE A 12 -1.38 40.29 14.48
C PHE A 12 -1.12 38.88 15.05
N LEU A 13 -1.22 38.71 16.36
CA LEU A 13 -1.06 37.42 17.03
C LEU A 13 -2.18 36.44 16.64
N ALA A 14 -3.42 36.91 16.52
CA ALA A 14 -4.53 36.08 16.07
C ALA A 14 -4.37 35.61 14.63
N GLN A 15 -3.90 36.48 13.74
CA GLN A 15 -3.57 36.11 12.36
C GLN A 15 -2.43 35.09 12.27
N ALA A 16 -1.34 35.32 13.01
CA ALA A 16 -0.22 34.38 13.03
C ALA A 16 -0.63 33.00 13.59
N ALA A 17 -1.53 32.97 14.59
CA ALA A 17 -2.06 31.72 15.11
C ALA A 17 -2.97 31.00 14.09
N ALA A 18 -3.79 31.74 13.34
CA ALA A 18 -4.64 31.18 12.30
C ALA A 18 -3.80 30.60 11.15
N GLU A 19 -2.77 31.28 10.69
CA GLU A 19 -1.88 30.79 9.65
C GLU A 19 -1.14 29.52 10.07
N THR A 20 -0.64 29.47 11.33
CA THR A 20 0.02 28.26 11.84
C THR A 20 -0.93 27.06 11.92
N THR A 21 -2.18 27.28 12.28
CA THR A 21 -3.20 26.22 12.35
C THR A 21 -3.52 25.68 10.96
N GLU A 22 -3.62 26.53 9.96
CA GLU A 22 -3.88 26.14 8.58
C GLU A 22 -2.71 25.33 7.99
N VAL A 23 -1.48 25.80 8.18
CA VAL A 23 -0.26 25.08 7.74
C VAL A 23 -0.14 23.71 8.39
N VAL A 24 -0.41 23.59 9.68
CA VAL A 24 -0.37 22.30 10.40
C VAL A 24 -1.47 21.35 9.87
N SER A 25 -2.65 21.83 9.57
CA SER A 25 -3.73 21.00 9.02
C SER A 25 -3.40 20.49 7.62
N ILE A 26 -2.88 21.33 6.75
CA ILE A 26 -2.43 20.96 5.39
C ILE A 26 -1.29 19.94 5.46
N TYR A 27 -0.30 20.19 6.31
CA TYR A 27 0.83 19.27 6.51
C TYR A 27 0.35 17.87 6.97
N ASN A 28 -0.52 17.81 7.96
CA ASN A 28 -1.03 16.54 8.47
C ASN A 28 -1.82 15.77 7.43
N HIS A 29 -2.63 16.44 6.62
CA HIS A 29 -3.45 15.81 5.58
C HIS A 29 -2.58 15.31 4.41
N GLU A 30 -1.70 16.14 3.90
CA GLU A 30 -0.82 15.77 2.78
C GLU A 30 0.22 14.73 3.21
N PHE A 31 0.72 14.83 4.44
CA PHE A 31 1.61 13.83 4.99
C PHE A 31 0.92 12.46 5.16
N ALA A 32 -0.30 12.45 5.66
CA ALA A 32 -1.10 11.23 5.79
C ALA A 32 -1.37 10.59 4.41
N ARG A 33 -1.67 11.40 3.39
CA ARG A 33 -1.79 10.94 2.00
C ARG A 33 -0.49 10.32 1.48
N GLY A 34 0.63 11.00 1.68
CA GLY A 34 1.94 10.49 1.28
C GLY A 34 2.25 9.14 1.90
N LEU A 35 1.96 8.97 3.20
CA LEU A 35 2.12 7.70 3.91
C LEU A 35 1.17 6.62 3.39
N ALA A 36 -0.05 6.97 3.04
CA ALA A 36 -1.01 6.02 2.48
C ALA A 36 -0.59 5.52 1.11
N TYR A 37 -0.08 6.39 0.24
CA TYR A 37 0.46 5.98 -1.06
C TYR A 37 1.72 5.13 -0.93
N LEU A 38 2.60 5.47 0.02
CA LEU A 38 3.76 4.64 0.34
C LEU A 38 3.32 3.27 0.86
N GLY A 39 2.36 3.24 1.78
CA GLY A 39 1.78 2.02 2.32
C GLY A 39 1.11 1.15 1.25
N ALA A 40 0.38 1.77 0.30
CA ALA A 40 -0.20 1.08 -0.85
C ALA A 40 0.88 0.45 -1.74
N GLY A 41 1.96 1.18 -2.03
CA GLY A 41 3.09 0.66 -2.78
C GLY A 41 3.78 -0.52 -2.07
N LEU A 42 3.98 -0.43 -0.76
CA LEU A 42 4.54 -1.52 0.04
C LEU A 42 3.62 -2.74 0.11
N ALA A 43 2.31 -2.54 0.17
CA ALA A 43 1.34 -3.63 0.13
C ALA A 43 1.46 -4.44 -1.18
N ILE A 44 1.58 -3.77 -2.32
CA ILE A 44 1.75 -4.43 -3.63
C ILE A 44 3.09 -5.17 -3.76
N LEU A 45 4.12 -4.79 -3.02
CA LEU A 45 5.40 -5.51 -3.00
C LEU A 45 5.27 -6.97 -2.54
N THR A 46 4.20 -7.34 -1.85
CA THR A 46 3.91 -8.73 -1.51
C THR A 46 3.77 -9.62 -2.75
N GLY A 47 3.28 -9.06 -3.88
CA GLY A 47 3.21 -9.75 -5.16
C GLY A 47 4.58 -10.21 -5.69
N LEU A 48 5.65 -9.50 -5.37
CA LEU A 48 7.01 -9.89 -5.74
C LEU A 48 7.41 -11.21 -5.07
N SER A 49 7.13 -11.38 -3.78
CA SER A 49 7.43 -12.62 -3.05
C SER A 49 6.63 -13.81 -3.57
N GLN A 50 5.39 -13.60 -3.96
CA GLN A 50 4.55 -14.62 -4.59
C GLN A 50 5.10 -15.01 -5.96
N GLY A 51 5.52 -14.04 -6.77
CA GLY A 51 6.12 -14.30 -8.08
C GLY A 51 7.34 -15.22 -7.99
N PHE A 52 8.22 -14.99 -7.01
CA PHE A 52 9.35 -15.89 -6.75
C PHE A 52 8.90 -17.27 -6.29
N GLY A 53 7.97 -17.38 -5.34
CA GLY A 53 7.47 -18.64 -4.83
C GLY A 53 6.76 -19.47 -5.91
N GLN A 54 5.92 -18.85 -6.70
CA GLN A 54 5.20 -19.49 -7.80
C GLN A 54 6.13 -19.88 -8.94
N GLY A 55 7.10 -19.02 -9.29
CA GLY A 55 8.10 -19.34 -10.29
C GLY A 55 8.96 -20.54 -9.88
N TYR A 56 9.36 -20.62 -8.61
CA TYR A 56 10.08 -21.77 -8.08
C TYR A 56 9.23 -23.05 -8.12
N ALA A 57 7.97 -22.99 -7.71
CA ALA A 57 7.06 -24.13 -7.76
C ALA A 57 6.83 -24.62 -9.21
N ALA A 58 6.70 -23.69 -10.18
CA ALA A 58 6.57 -24.02 -11.58
C ALA A 58 7.84 -24.71 -12.13
N GLY A 59 9.03 -24.21 -11.78
CA GLY A 59 10.29 -24.82 -12.13
C GLY A 59 10.41 -26.25 -11.59
N LYS A 60 10.01 -26.47 -10.33
CA LYS A 60 10.01 -27.82 -9.73
C LYS A 60 8.98 -28.76 -10.35
N ALA A 61 7.84 -28.26 -10.76
CA ALA A 61 6.85 -29.04 -11.50
C ALA A 61 7.39 -29.48 -12.87
N CYS A 62 8.07 -28.60 -13.59
CA CYS A 62 8.73 -28.93 -14.85
C CYS A 62 9.79 -30.03 -14.68
N GLU A 63 10.65 -29.95 -13.66
CA GLU A 63 11.62 -30.99 -13.33
C GLU A 63 10.94 -32.32 -12.99
N ALA A 64 9.85 -32.29 -12.24
CA ALA A 64 9.12 -33.50 -11.86
C ALA A 64 8.46 -34.16 -13.07
N ILE A 65 7.87 -33.38 -13.98
CA ILE A 65 7.28 -33.88 -15.24
C ILE A 65 8.35 -34.51 -16.14
N ALA A 66 9.54 -33.89 -16.21
CA ALA A 66 10.65 -34.45 -16.97
C ALA A 66 11.10 -35.83 -16.46
N ARG A 67 10.97 -36.07 -15.15
CA ARG A 67 11.31 -37.37 -14.52
C ARG A 67 10.16 -38.38 -14.58
N GLN A 68 8.91 -37.92 -14.56
CA GLN A 68 7.71 -38.75 -14.52
C GLN A 68 6.63 -38.18 -15.47
N PRO A 69 6.81 -38.35 -16.78
CA PRO A 69 5.89 -37.80 -17.78
C PRO A 69 4.45 -38.32 -17.64
N GLU A 70 4.28 -39.54 -17.18
CA GLU A 70 2.99 -40.18 -16.95
C GLU A 70 2.21 -39.53 -15.80
N ALA A 71 2.89 -38.84 -14.86
CA ALA A 71 2.27 -38.14 -13.75
C ALA A 71 2.00 -36.64 -14.05
N SER A 72 2.25 -36.17 -15.28
CA SER A 72 2.20 -34.75 -15.66
C SER A 72 0.88 -34.08 -15.29
N GLY A 73 -0.25 -34.73 -15.53
CA GLY A 73 -1.58 -34.19 -15.20
C GLY A 73 -1.76 -33.95 -13.70
N LYS A 74 -1.32 -34.91 -12.86
CA LYS A 74 -1.42 -34.78 -11.41
C LYS A 74 -0.48 -33.70 -10.88
N ILE A 75 0.74 -33.63 -11.37
CA ILE A 75 1.74 -32.62 -10.98
C ILE A 75 1.24 -31.22 -11.33
N THR A 76 0.77 -31.02 -12.56
CA THR A 76 0.25 -29.73 -13.03
C THR A 76 -0.97 -29.30 -12.21
N SER A 77 -1.93 -30.20 -11.97
CA SER A 77 -3.13 -29.90 -11.20
C SER A 77 -2.78 -29.49 -9.76
N THR A 78 -1.90 -30.24 -9.09
CA THR A 78 -1.46 -29.92 -7.73
C THR A 78 -0.74 -28.57 -7.67
N MET A 79 0.12 -28.28 -8.64
CA MET A 79 0.83 -27.02 -8.78
C MET A 79 -0.16 -25.85 -8.92
N ILE A 80 -1.13 -25.94 -9.83
CA ILE A 80 -2.12 -24.88 -10.08
C ILE A 80 -2.92 -24.60 -8.81
N ILE A 81 -3.40 -25.63 -8.12
CA ILE A 81 -4.17 -25.44 -6.87
C ILE A 81 -3.32 -24.76 -5.80
N GLY A 82 -2.09 -25.20 -5.62
CA GLY A 82 -1.17 -24.57 -4.66
C GLY A 82 -0.88 -23.11 -4.98
N GLN A 83 -0.65 -22.79 -6.27
CA GLN A 83 -0.41 -21.42 -6.71
C GLN A 83 -1.66 -20.55 -6.56
N ALA A 84 -2.86 -21.05 -6.90
CA ALA A 84 -4.10 -20.32 -6.73
C ALA A 84 -4.38 -19.95 -5.27
N ILE A 85 -4.08 -20.84 -4.33
CA ILE A 85 -4.19 -20.55 -2.89
C ILE A 85 -3.16 -19.49 -2.48
N ALA A 86 -1.92 -19.60 -2.94
CA ALA A 86 -0.87 -18.62 -2.65
C ALA A 86 -1.21 -17.23 -3.19
N GLU A 87 -1.86 -17.13 -4.35
CA GLU A 87 -2.26 -15.87 -5.00
C GLU A 87 -3.24 -15.05 -4.16
N THR A 88 -4.04 -15.69 -3.30
CA THR A 88 -5.06 -15.00 -2.48
C THR A 88 -4.45 -13.94 -1.57
N THR A 89 -3.22 -14.12 -1.09
CA THR A 89 -2.53 -13.12 -0.26
C THR A 89 -2.20 -11.84 -1.03
N GLY A 90 -1.86 -11.95 -2.33
CA GLY A 90 -1.67 -10.80 -3.22
C GLY A 90 -2.96 -10.05 -3.49
N LEU A 91 -4.08 -10.75 -3.63
CA LEU A 91 -5.39 -10.11 -3.77
C LEU A 91 -5.77 -9.30 -2.55
N TYR A 92 -5.49 -9.79 -1.34
CA TYR A 92 -5.70 -9.00 -0.10
C TYR A 92 -4.80 -7.77 -0.05
N ALA A 93 -3.54 -7.89 -0.45
CA ALA A 93 -2.62 -6.77 -0.50
C ALA A 93 -3.08 -5.70 -1.51
N LEU A 94 -3.56 -6.13 -2.69
CA LEU A 94 -4.15 -5.24 -3.69
C LEU A 94 -5.39 -4.53 -3.15
N LEU A 95 -6.28 -5.25 -2.46
CA LEU A 95 -7.45 -4.67 -1.83
C LEU A 95 -7.07 -3.58 -0.81
N VAL A 96 -6.11 -3.87 0.06
CA VAL A 96 -5.60 -2.88 1.03
C VAL A 96 -4.99 -1.67 0.34
N ALA A 97 -4.21 -1.86 -0.73
CA ALA A 97 -3.64 -0.78 -1.50
C ALA A 97 -4.72 0.13 -2.11
N ILE A 98 -5.76 -0.46 -2.70
CA ILE A 98 -6.90 0.27 -3.26
C ILE A 98 -7.63 1.06 -2.16
N LEU A 99 -7.92 0.41 -1.02
CA LEU A 99 -8.58 1.08 0.10
C LEU A 99 -7.77 2.27 0.63
N LEU A 100 -6.45 2.13 0.76
CA LEU A 100 -5.57 3.22 1.17
C LEU A 100 -5.59 4.39 0.18
N MET A 101 -5.60 4.11 -1.12
CA MET A 101 -5.65 5.15 -2.15
C MET A 101 -6.97 5.92 -2.15
N PHE A 102 -8.09 5.23 -2.01
CA PHE A 102 -9.41 5.88 -2.04
C PHE A 102 -9.84 6.47 -0.70
N ALA A 103 -9.47 5.86 0.44
CA ALA A 103 -9.82 6.38 1.76
C ALA A 103 -9.12 7.72 2.09
N THR A 104 -7.95 7.96 1.50
CA THR A 104 -7.15 9.18 1.72
C THR A 104 -7.23 10.18 0.58
N GLY A 105 -7.86 9.82 -0.53
CA GLY A 105 -7.96 10.63 -1.75
C GLY A 105 -9.26 11.43 -1.89
N ALA A 106 -10.20 11.29 -0.96
CA ALA A 106 -11.47 12.03 -0.97
C ALA A 106 -11.42 13.30 -0.15
#